data_d17b512a7fa9a30fdd2b2404c3e43502
#
_entry.id   d17b512a7fa9a30fdd2b2404c3e43502
#
_cell.length_a   1.000
_cell.length_b   1.000
_cell.length_c   1.000
_cell.angle_alpha   90.00
_cell.angle_beta   90.00
_cell.angle_gamma   90.00
#
_symmetry.space_group_name_H-M   'P 1'
#
loop_
_entity.id
_entity.type
_entity.pdbx_description
1 polymer ?
#
loop_
_entity_poly.entity_id
_entity_poly.type
_entity_poly.pdbx_seq_one_letter_code
_entity_poly.pdbx_strand_id
1 'polypeptide(L)'
;MNENLRELDHRTNDRIDVWLLWRENDNAVLVSVADDKTGDRFTIEVRDGEKPLDVFNHPYAYAAWHGIETNAEPRRQLQVRGGLADPV
;
A
#
# COMPACT_ATOMS: atom_id res chain seq x y z
N MET A 1 -18.27 4.87 13.76
CA MET A 1 -17.66 5.19 13.52
C MET A 1 -16.90 5.67 13.68
N ASN A 2 -16.68 5.71 14.04
CA ASN A 2 -16.09 6.36 13.91
C ASN A 2 -14.84 6.66 14.23
N GLU A 3 -13.89 6.20 13.64
CA GLU A 3 -12.55 6.63 13.81
C GLU A 3 -12.38 8.00 13.24
N ASN A 4 -11.57 8.83 13.88
CA ASN A 4 -11.28 10.16 13.36
C ASN A 4 -10.08 10.06 12.44
N LEU A 5 -10.34 9.80 11.18
CA LEU A 5 -9.31 9.76 10.17
C LEU A 5 -9.21 11.10 9.47
N ARG A 6 -8.01 11.61 9.37
CA ARG A 6 -7.75 12.85 8.65
C ARG A 6 -6.93 12.56 7.43
N GLU A 7 -7.35 13.11 6.32
CA GLU A 7 -6.59 12.96 5.08
C GLU A 7 -5.43 13.95 5.12
N LEU A 8 -4.21 13.43 5.07
CA LEU A 8 -3.02 14.25 5.04
C LEU A 8 -2.57 14.53 3.62
N ASP A 9 -2.79 13.58 2.72
CA ASP A 9 -2.42 13.74 1.33
C ASP A 9 -3.22 12.73 0.50
N HIS A 10 -3.32 13.01 -0.78
CA HIS A 10 -4.06 12.15 -1.70
C HIS A 10 -3.46 12.34 -3.09
N ARG A 11 -3.20 11.24 -3.76
CA ARG A 11 -2.77 11.32 -5.15
C ARG A 11 -3.61 10.37 -5.99
N THR A 12 -3.83 10.77 -7.23
CA THR A 12 -4.56 9.97 -8.20
C THR A 12 -3.69 9.87 -9.45
N ASN A 13 -3.48 8.66 -9.93
CA ASN A 13 -2.70 8.46 -11.13
C ASN A 13 -3.11 7.11 -11.72
N ASP A 14 -3.42 7.12 -13.02
CA ASP A 14 -3.68 5.87 -13.74
C ASP A 14 -4.76 5.03 -13.07
N ARG A 15 -5.83 5.69 -12.62
CA ARG A 15 -7.00 5.10 -11.98
C ARG A 15 -6.69 4.45 -10.63
N ILE A 16 -5.61 4.86 -10.01
CA ILE A 16 -5.26 4.42 -8.67
C ILE A 16 -5.33 5.64 -7.76
N ASP A 17 -6.10 5.53 -6.69
CA ASP A 17 -6.17 6.56 -5.66
C ASP A 17 -5.42 6.07 -4.44
N VAL A 18 -4.57 6.91 -3.89
CA VAL A 18 -3.80 6.59 -2.70
C VAL A 18 -3.97 7.74 -1.72
N TRP A 19 -4.37 7.43 -0.51
CA TRP A 19 -4.58 8.41 0.55
C TRP A 19 -3.59 8.17 1.67
N LEU A 20 -3.00 9.25 2.17
CA LEU A 20 -2.22 9.22 3.39
C LEU A 20 -3.12 9.75 4.50
N LEU A 21 -3.33 8.92 5.51
CA LEU A 21 -4.32 9.21 6.55
C LEU A 21 -3.66 9.18 7.93
N TRP A 22 -4.22 9.95 8.84
CA TRP A 22 -3.80 9.97 10.23
C TRP A 22 -5.01 9.64 11.10
N ARG A 23 -4.83 8.66 11.96
CA ARG A 23 -5.89 8.26 12.88
C ARG A 23 -5.60 8.87 14.24
N GLU A 24 -6.46 9.78 14.65
CA GLU A 24 -6.21 10.57 15.85
C GLU A 24 -6.22 9.75 17.12
N ASN A 25 -7.04 8.69 17.15
CA ASN A 25 -7.25 7.94 18.38
C ASN A 25 -5.97 7.36 18.93
N ASP A 26 -5.08 6.90 18.08
CA ASP A 26 -3.85 6.25 18.51
C ASP A 26 -2.63 6.79 17.77
N ASN A 27 -2.79 7.91 17.08
CA ASN A 27 -1.70 8.57 16.37
C ASN A 27 -1.07 7.67 15.29
N ALA A 28 -1.87 6.79 14.72
CA ALA A 28 -1.39 5.90 13.68
C ALA A 28 -1.47 6.58 12.32
N VAL A 29 -0.55 6.23 11.44
CA VAL A 29 -0.56 6.70 10.06
C VAL A 29 -0.92 5.51 9.18
N LEU A 30 -1.82 5.74 8.23
CA LEU A 30 -2.30 4.68 7.35
C LEU A 30 -2.20 5.15 5.91
N VAL A 31 -2.06 4.18 5.02
CA VAL A 31 -2.11 4.42 3.58
C VAL A 31 -3.23 3.55 3.01
N SER A 32 -4.18 4.19 2.35
CA SER A 32 -5.32 3.49 1.79
C SER A 32 -5.25 3.56 0.27
N VAL A 33 -5.60 2.47 -0.38
CA VAL A 33 -5.49 2.34 -1.84
C VAL A 33 -6.81 1.89 -2.41
N ALA A 34 -7.21 2.51 -3.51
CA ALA A 34 -8.31 2.05 -4.35
C ALA A 34 -7.80 2.02 -5.77
N ASP A 35 -7.70 0.83 -6.35
CA ASP A 35 -7.14 0.64 -7.68
C ASP A 35 -8.23 0.11 -8.59
N ASP A 36 -8.72 0.95 -9.47
CA ASP A 36 -9.82 0.58 -10.36
C ASP A 36 -9.38 -0.37 -11.48
N LYS A 37 -8.09 -0.45 -11.74
CA LYS A 37 -7.60 -1.36 -12.78
C LYS A 37 -7.65 -2.80 -12.33
N THR A 38 -7.38 -3.05 -11.06
CA THR A 38 -7.34 -4.41 -10.52
C THR A 38 -8.51 -4.72 -9.63
N GLY A 39 -9.24 -3.68 -9.18
CA GLY A 39 -10.31 -3.84 -8.20
C GLY A 39 -9.81 -3.92 -6.77
N ASP A 40 -8.53 -3.69 -6.55
CA ASP A 40 -7.98 -3.79 -5.20
C ASP A 40 -8.40 -2.61 -4.34
N ARG A 41 -8.69 -2.91 -3.08
CA ARG A 41 -8.91 -1.90 -2.06
C ARG A 41 -8.32 -2.42 -0.78
N PHE A 42 -7.36 -1.66 -0.23
CA PHE A 42 -6.71 -2.11 1.01
C PHE A 42 -6.17 -0.91 1.77
N THR A 43 -5.87 -1.13 3.03
CA THR A 43 -5.29 -0.12 3.89
C THR A 43 -4.10 -0.73 4.62
N ILE A 44 -3.01 0.01 4.64
CA ILE A 44 -1.77 -0.39 5.31
C ILE A 44 -1.57 0.53 6.49
N GLU A 45 -1.37 -0.04 7.67
CA GLU A 45 -0.97 0.75 8.83
C GLU A 45 0.55 0.83 8.84
N VAL A 46 1.08 2.06 8.81
CA VAL A 46 2.54 2.27 8.79
C VAL A 46 3.12 1.81 10.11
N ARG A 47 4.16 0.99 10.05
CA ARG A 47 4.80 0.41 11.23
C ARG A 47 6.01 1.22 11.63
N ASP A 48 6.47 0.97 12.85
CA ASP A 48 7.73 1.56 13.32
C ASP A 48 8.83 1.19 12.36
N GLY A 49 9.66 2.17 12.02
CA GLY A 49 10.75 1.95 11.09
C GLY A 49 10.39 2.15 9.64
N GLU A 50 9.10 2.20 9.33
CA GLU A 50 8.65 2.51 7.97
C GLU A 50 8.40 4.00 7.85
N LYS A 51 8.71 4.55 6.70
CA LYS A 51 8.48 5.97 6.45
C LYS A 51 7.14 6.16 5.77
N PRO A 52 6.26 6.97 6.34
CA PRO A 52 4.91 7.12 5.76
C PRO A 52 4.90 7.50 4.30
N LEU A 53 5.78 8.42 3.87
CA LEU A 53 5.80 8.83 2.48
C LEU A 53 6.29 7.71 1.57
N ASP A 54 7.15 6.84 2.07
CA ASP A 54 7.62 5.71 1.29
C ASP A 54 6.48 4.72 1.07
N VAL A 55 5.70 4.45 2.12
CA VAL A 55 4.53 3.58 2.00
C VAL A 55 3.52 4.22 1.04
N PHE A 56 3.32 5.52 1.16
CA PHE A 56 2.39 6.26 0.31
C PHE A 56 2.79 6.17 -1.16
N ASN A 57 4.08 6.20 -1.45
CA ASN A 57 4.58 6.16 -2.82
C ASN A 57 4.70 4.75 -3.38
N HIS A 58 4.80 3.73 -2.51
CA HIS A 58 4.99 2.35 -2.95
C HIS A 58 4.06 1.41 -2.19
N PRO A 59 2.73 1.65 -2.26
CA PRO A 59 1.80 0.91 -1.40
C PRO A 59 1.75 -0.57 -1.69
N TYR A 60 1.89 -0.97 -2.96
CA TYR A 60 1.82 -2.40 -3.28
C TYR A 60 3.02 -3.16 -2.70
N ALA A 61 4.19 -2.53 -2.70
CA ALA A 61 5.37 -3.18 -2.12
C ALA A 61 5.17 -3.41 -0.62
N TYR A 62 4.63 -2.40 0.06
CA TYR A 62 4.40 -2.53 1.50
C TYR A 62 3.23 -3.45 1.81
N ALA A 63 2.22 -3.50 0.94
CA ALA A 63 1.14 -4.46 1.10
C ALA A 63 1.70 -5.89 1.09
N ALA A 64 2.58 -6.17 0.15
CA ALA A 64 3.20 -7.49 0.10
C ALA A 64 4.00 -7.77 1.36
N TRP A 65 4.75 -6.79 1.83
CA TRP A 65 5.53 -6.95 3.06
C TRP A 65 4.66 -7.21 4.27
N HIS A 66 3.47 -6.59 4.31
CA HIS A 66 2.54 -6.76 5.41
C HIS A 66 1.66 -8.00 5.25
N GLY A 67 1.87 -8.77 4.19
CA GLY A 67 1.08 -9.98 3.98
C GLY A 67 -0.32 -9.73 3.44
N ILE A 68 -0.56 -8.56 2.87
CA ILE A 68 -1.85 -8.21 2.30
C ILE A 68 -1.87 -8.75 0.87
N GLU A 69 -2.86 -9.57 0.56
CA GLU A 69 -3.01 -10.10 -0.79
C GLU A 69 -3.70 -9.08 -1.67
N THR A 70 -3.20 -8.94 -2.88
CA THR A 70 -3.78 -8.03 -3.85
C THR A 70 -3.92 -8.74 -5.18
N ASN A 71 -4.70 -8.14 -6.09
CA ASN A 71 -4.87 -8.67 -7.44
C ASN A 71 -3.80 -8.18 -8.40
N ALA A 72 -3.00 -7.20 -7.99
CA ALA A 72 -1.94 -6.70 -8.84
C ALA A 72 -0.84 -7.75 -8.96
N GLU A 73 -0.28 -7.88 -10.15
CA GLU A 73 0.85 -8.75 -10.36
C GLU A 73 2.04 -8.19 -9.64
N PRO A 74 2.65 -8.98 -8.80
CA PRO A 74 3.93 -8.53 -8.28
C PRO A 74 4.90 -8.52 -9.41
N ARG A 75 5.55 -8.18 -9.60
CA ARG A 75 6.19 -8.27 -10.71
C ARG A 75 7.05 -9.21 -10.74
N ARG A 76 6.46 -10.12 -10.96
CA ARG A 76 6.57 -11.11 -10.85
C ARG A 76 7.52 -11.45 -10.71
N GLN A 77 7.35 -11.25 -10.49
CA GLN A 77 7.98 -11.35 -10.07
C GLN A 77 8.70 -11.80 -9.77
N LEU A 78 8.47 -11.97 -10.01
CA LEU A 78 9.00 -12.21 -9.61
C LEU A 78 9.57 -12.87 -9.63
N GLN A 79 9.55 -13.02 -10.03
CA GLN A 79 9.83 -13.46 -9.88
C GLN A 79 10.54 -14.03 -9.84
N VAL A 80 10.40 -14.24 -10.10
CA VAL A 80 11.00 -14.60 -9.82
C VAL A 80 11.61 -15.15 -9.97
N ARG A 81 11.58 -15.29 -10.31
CA ARG A 81 11.99 -15.53 -10.17
C ARG A 81 12.66 -15.84 -10.18
N GLY A 82 12.75 -16.18 -10.62
CA GLY A 82 13.26 -16.22 -10.30
C GLY A 82 13.79 -16.46 -10.53
N GLY A 83 13.85 -16.67 -10.82
CA GLY A 83 14.20 -16.62 -10.56
C GLY A 83 14.66 -16.84 -10.79
N LEU A 84 14.46 -17.07 -10.87
CA LEU A 84 14.74 -16.96 -10.68
C LEU A 84 15.27 -17.12 -10.76
N ALA A 85 15.38 -17.42 -11.11
CA ALA A 85 15.63 -17.24 -10.84
C ALA A 85 16.08 -17.46 -11.03
N ASP A 86 16.10 -17.59 -11.35
CA ASP A 86 16.35 -17.49 -11.22
C ASP A 86 16.81 -17.74 -11.25
N PRO A 87 17.01 -18.03 -11.65
CA PRO A 87 17.23 -18.05 -11.37
C PRO A 87 17.67 -18.16 -11.32
N VAL A 88 17.65 -18.29 -11.51
CA VAL A 88 17.82 -18.10 -11.05
C VAL A 88 18.10 -18.18 -10.86
#